data_018e45d228b33c65cd131321daa118e4
#
_entry.id   018e45d228b33c65cd131321daa118e4
#
_cell.length_a   1.000
_cell.length_b   1.000
_cell.length_c   1.000
_cell.angle_alpha   90.00
_cell.angle_beta   90.00
_cell.angle_gamma   90.00
#
_symmetry.space_group_name_H-M   'P 1'
#
loop_
_entity.id
_entity.type
_entity.pdbx_description
1 polymer ?
#
loop_
_entity_poly.entity_id
_entity_poly.type
_entity_poly.pdbx_seq_one_letter_code
_entity_poly.pdbx_strand_id
1 'polypeptide(L)'
;KRVPLHSSYGDLAAQHVEADEVQLDSSSGTVRLADSSGKRIELRSSYGDVSARHVAGELVAKTSSGDVKVEDLRGATATLTSGYGDVLLDGFQGDLSASTSSGTVAVKGFTGTCELKSSYGDVRAEGRIDRLQARSNSGSVRVRALSGSTLEGDWKLASGYGDVELMVPAGLSFELVAKTGYGSLDVQVPVTVPAGGFKNERKLEGRVGDGGKRIELTTSSGNVRLGTQP
;
A
#
# COMPACT_ATOMS: atom_id res chain seq x y z
N LYS A 1 4.09 -8.43 29.85
CA LYS A 1 5.50 -8.85 29.71
C LYS A 1 6.11 -8.12 28.51
N ARG A 2 7.37 -7.64 28.65
CA ARG A 2 8.10 -6.95 27.58
C ARG A 2 9.35 -7.75 27.24
N VAL A 3 9.67 -7.87 25.94
CA VAL A 3 10.86 -8.54 25.42
C VAL A 3 11.65 -7.56 24.56
N PRO A 4 12.60 -6.78 25.12
CA PRO A 4 13.51 -5.95 24.35
C PRO A 4 14.78 -6.74 24.02
N LEU A 5 15.17 -6.76 22.74
CA LEU A 5 16.45 -7.28 22.26
C LEU A 5 17.14 -6.21 21.43
N HIS A 6 18.40 -5.96 21.69
CA HIS A 6 19.20 -4.97 20.96
C HIS A 6 20.55 -5.56 20.55
N SER A 7 20.96 -5.25 19.32
CA SER A 7 22.29 -5.59 18.80
C SER A 7 22.89 -4.40 18.04
N SER A 8 24.18 -4.17 18.19
CA SER A 8 24.87 -3.14 17.41
C SER A 8 25.33 -3.66 16.04
N TYR A 9 25.76 -4.92 15.93
CA TYR A 9 26.39 -5.46 14.71
C TYR A 9 25.92 -6.87 14.32
N GLY A 10 24.97 -7.44 14.96
CA GLY A 10 24.55 -8.82 14.69
C GLY A 10 23.10 -8.93 14.27
N ASP A 11 22.78 -10.01 13.60
CA ASP A 11 21.42 -10.39 13.30
C ASP A 11 20.63 -10.68 14.59
N LEU A 12 19.39 -10.29 14.63
CA LEU A 12 18.43 -10.64 15.66
C LEU A 12 17.37 -11.55 15.05
N ALA A 13 17.25 -12.73 15.59
CA ALA A 13 16.19 -13.67 15.23
C ALA A 13 15.44 -14.10 16.48
N ALA A 14 14.13 -13.95 16.47
CA ALA A 14 13.26 -14.42 17.53
C ALA A 14 12.09 -15.21 16.94
N GLN A 15 11.70 -16.27 17.63
CA GLN A 15 10.62 -17.16 17.22
C GLN A 15 9.85 -17.65 18.43
N HIS A 16 8.54 -17.89 18.25
CA HIS A 16 7.64 -18.37 19.30
C HIS A 16 7.62 -17.45 20.55
N VAL A 17 7.67 -16.14 20.33
CA VAL A 17 7.61 -15.14 21.41
C VAL A 17 6.16 -14.75 21.68
N GLU A 18 5.74 -14.90 22.94
CA GLU A 18 4.45 -14.41 23.43
C GLU A 18 4.68 -13.34 24.51
N ALA A 19 4.36 -12.08 24.20
CA ALA A 19 4.56 -10.97 25.11
C ALA A 19 3.61 -9.80 24.79
N ASP A 20 3.37 -8.91 25.76
CA ASP A 20 2.58 -7.69 25.48
C ASP A 20 3.34 -6.75 24.53
N GLU A 21 4.66 -6.67 24.67
CA GLU A 21 5.52 -5.82 23.85
C GLU A 21 6.77 -6.60 23.43
N VAL A 22 7.01 -6.65 22.14
CA VAL A 22 8.22 -7.24 21.53
C VAL A 22 8.96 -6.11 20.80
N GLN A 23 10.22 -5.90 21.17
CA GLN A 23 11.07 -4.89 20.55
C GLN A 23 12.40 -5.53 20.14
N LEU A 24 12.66 -5.58 18.82
CA LEU A 24 13.91 -6.04 18.25
C LEU A 24 14.55 -4.88 17.49
N ASP A 25 15.77 -4.52 17.87
CA ASP A 25 16.48 -3.37 17.31
C ASP A 25 17.93 -3.74 16.99
N SER A 26 18.33 -3.61 15.73
CA SER A 26 19.70 -3.80 15.28
C SER A 26 20.22 -2.58 14.53
N SER A 27 21.51 -2.22 14.75
CA SER A 27 22.10 -1.14 13.95
C SER A 27 22.57 -1.64 12.59
N SER A 28 23.14 -2.85 12.49
CA SER A 28 23.75 -3.33 11.23
C SER A 28 23.35 -4.74 10.82
N GLY A 29 22.54 -5.42 11.59
CA GLY A 29 22.10 -6.78 11.30
C GLY A 29 20.67 -6.86 10.79
N THR A 30 20.33 -7.99 10.26
CA THR A 30 18.94 -8.33 9.88
C THR A 30 18.11 -8.61 11.14
N VAL A 31 16.88 -8.16 11.15
CA VAL A 31 15.91 -8.42 12.22
C VAL A 31 14.82 -9.35 11.70
N ARG A 32 14.65 -10.50 12.35
CA ARG A 32 13.64 -11.51 11.99
C ARG A 32 12.78 -11.87 13.18
N LEU A 33 11.47 -11.84 12.99
CA LEU A 33 10.49 -12.32 13.95
C LEU A 33 9.56 -13.33 13.26
N ALA A 34 9.38 -14.50 13.84
CA ALA A 34 8.50 -15.52 13.30
C ALA A 34 7.60 -16.14 14.36
N ASP A 35 6.40 -16.61 13.95
CA ASP A 35 5.47 -17.41 14.75
C ASP A 35 5.25 -16.82 16.16
N SER A 36 5.02 -15.51 16.24
CA SER A 36 5.05 -14.76 17.50
C SER A 36 3.82 -13.86 17.67
N SER A 37 3.48 -13.55 18.91
CA SER A 37 2.34 -12.69 19.22
C SER A 37 2.65 -11.65 20.30
N GLY A 38 2.00 -10.47 20.16
CA GLY A 38 2.10 -9.38 21.11
C GLY A 38 1.06 -8.30 20.85
N LYS A 39 0.79 -7.45 21.85
CA LYS A 39 -0.08 -6.29 21.62
C LYS A 39 0.62 -5.28 20.71
N ARG A 40 1.92 -5.07 20.95
CA ARG A 40 2.76 -4.18 20.15
C ARG A 40 4.07 -4.85 19.80
N ILE A 41 4.39 -4.83 18.52
CA ILE A 41 5.60 -5.44 17.96
C ILE A 41 6.36 -4.38 17.20
N GLU A 42 7.60 -4.13 17.58
CA GLU A 42 8.46 -3.14 16.97
C GLU A 42 9.76 -3.79 16.51
N LEU A 43 10.00 -3.76 15.20
CA LEU A 43 11.17 -4.32 14.56
C LEU A 43 11.94 -3.20 13.86
N ARG A 44 13.20 -3.02 14.17
CA ARG A 44 14.04 -1.96 13.59
C ARG A 44 15.40 -2.48 13.17
N SER A 45 15.86 -2.00 12.01
CA SER A 45 17.26 -2.06 11.62
C SER A 45 17.69 -0.73 11.00
N SER A 46 18.97 -0.39 11.07
CA SER A 46 19.47 0.75 10.29
C SER A 46 19.97 0.32 8.92
N TYR A 47 20.74 -0.79 8.82
CA TYR A 47 21.36 -1.24 7.57
C TYR A 47 20.94 -2.63 7.10
N GLY A 48 20.24 -3.39 7.90
CA GLY A 48 19.79 -4.73 7.55
C GLY A 48 18.31 -4.80 7.21
N ASP A 49 17.90 -5.95 6.71
CA ASP A 49 16.51 -6.23 6.40
C ASP A 49 15.68 -6.44 7.67
N VAL A 50 14.41 -6.16 7.58
CA VAL A 50 13.44 -6.45 8.64
C VAL A 50 12.39 -7.40 8.08
N SER A 51 12.21 -8.54 8.74
CA SER A 51 11.18 -9.51 8.34
C SER A 51 10.30 -9.96 9.50
N ALA A 52 9.01 -10.08 9.23
CA ALA A 52 8.02 -10.63 10.15
C ALA A 52 7.18 -11.67 9.42
N ARG A 53 7.01 -12.87 9.99
CA ARG A 53 6.21 -13.94 9.40
C ARG A 53 5.33 -14.63 10.44
N HIS A 54 4.04 -14.85 10.09
CA HIS A 54 3.04 -15.44 11.00
C HIS A 54 2.99 -14.71 12.36
N VAL A 55 2.85 -13.40 12.31
CA VAL A 55 2.90 -12.56 13.51
C VAL A 55 1.51 -12.02 13.83
N ALA A 56 1.17 -11.95 15.12
CA ALA A 56 -0.10 -11.41 15.59
C ALA A 56 0.12 -10.21 16.53
N GLY A 57 -0.45 -9.04 16.18
CA GLY A 57 -0.39 -7.80 16.96
C GLY A 57 -0.26 -6.55 16.09
N GLU A 58 -0.19 -5.39 16.74
CA GLU A 58 0.15 -4.14 16.05
C GLU A 58 1.63 -4.16 15.66
N LEU A 59 1.92 -4.04 14.37
CA LEU A 59 3.28 -4.13 13.85
C LEU A 59 3.83 -2.78 13.41
N VAL A 60 5.02 -2.44 13.88
CA VAL A 60 5.86 -1.37 13.36
C VAL A 60 7.19 -1.97 12.91
N ALA A 61 7.43 -2.04 11.60
CA ALA A 61 8.67 -2.55 11.02
C ALA A 61 9.39 -1.43 10.23
N LYS A 62 10.64 -1.14 10.60
CA LYS A 62 11.39 -0.02 10.00
C LYS A 62 12.84 -0.39 9.71
N THR A 63 13.31 0.03 8.54
CA THR A 63 14.73 0.03 8.22
C THR A 63 15.14 1.29 7.46
N SER A 64 16.41 1.68 7.53
CA SER A 64 16.90 2.79 6.71
C SER A 64 17.41 2.34 5.35
N SER A 65 18.03 1.16 5.24
CA SER A 65 18.68 0.73 4.00
C SER A 65 18.37 -0.70 3.54
N GLY A 66 17.65 -1.47 4.31
CA GLY A 66 17.24 -2.83 3.94
C GLY A 66 15.82 -2.91 3.45
N ASP A 67 15.38 -4.10 3.14
CA ASP A 67 14.00 -4.41 2.80
C ASP A 67 13.15 -4.65 4.04
N VAL A 68 11.86 -4.32 3.94
CA VAL A 68 10.85 -4.71 4.93
C VAL A 68 9.94 -5.76 4.31
N LYS A 69 9.96 -6.97 4.85
CA LYS A 69 9.13 -8.07 4.37
C LYS A 69 8.22 -8.60 5.46
N VAL A 70 6.92 -8.60 5.20
CA VAL A 70 5.90 -9.09 6.14
C VAL A 70 5.02 -10.12 5.44
N GLU A 71 4.84 -11.27 6.08
CA GLU A 71 3.99 -12.36 5.59
C GLU A 71 3.03 -12.80 6.70
N ASP A 72 1.75 -12.98 6.38
CA ASP A 72 0.71 -13.47 7.28
C ASP A 72 0.65 -12.71 8.62
N LEU A 73 0.38 -11.41 8.52
CA LEU A 73 0.16 -10.57 9.70
C LEU A 73 -1.30 -10.58 10.13
N ARG A 74 -1.53 -10.77 11.41
CA ARG A 74 -2.84 -10.64 12.06
C ARG A 74 -2.81 -9.52 13.09
N GLY A 75 -3.58 -8.46 12.86
CA GLY A 75 -3.61 -7.32 13.77
C GLY A 75 -4.50 -6.21 13.23
N ALA A 76 -4.70 -5.16 14.01
CA ALA A 76 -5.52 -4.02 13.61
C ALA A 76 -4.74 -3.03 12.73
N THR A 77 -3.45 -2.84 13.00
CA THR A 77 -2.63 -1.84 12.35
C THR A 77 -1.24 -2.37 11.97
N ALA A 78 -0.74 -1.93 10.83
CA ALA A 78 0.63 -2.18 10.39
C ALA A 78 1.28 -0.90 9.83
N THR A 79 2.50 -0.59 10.30
CA THR A 79 3.32 0.50 9.77
C THR A 79 4.66 -0.05 9.29
N LEU A 80 4.89 0.00 7.99
CA LEU A 80 6.06 -0.55 7.33
C LEU A 80 6.85 0.57 6.64
N THR A 81 8.13 0.72 6.95
CA THR A 81 8.92 1.81 6.39
C THR A 81 10.34 1.34 6.02
N SER A 82 10.75 1.63 4.80
CA SER A 82 12.13 1.55 4.38
C SER A 82 12.62 2.91 3.87
N GLY A 83 13.91 3.19 4.00
CA GLY A 83 14.53 4.34 3.34
C GLY A 83 14.87 4.02 1.88
N TYR A 84 15.62 2.95 1.62
CA TYR A 84 16.15 2.62 0.29
C TYR A 84 15.71 1.26 -0.26
N GLY A 85 15.24 0.36 0.56
CA GLY A 85 14.79 -0.97 0.14
C GLY A 85 13.31 -1.05 -0.19
N ASP A 86 12.89 -2.22 -0.59
CA ASP A 86 11.50 -2.54 -0.90
C ASP A 86 10.67 -2.76 0.38
N VAL A 87 9.39 -2.47 0.29
CA VAL A 87 8.41 -2.80 1.33
C VAL A 87 7.41 -3.78 0.74
N LEU A 88 7.46 -5.01 1.22
CA LEU A 88 6.67 -6.13 0.73
C LEU A 88 5.74 -6.64 1.83
N LEU A 89 4.45 -6.75 1.54
CA LEU A 89 3.48 -7.34 2.46
C LEU A 89 2.62 -8.35 1.71
N ASP A 90 2.47 -9.53 2.28
CA ASP A 90 1.57 -10.57 1.80
C ASP A 90 0.70 -11.11 2.95
N GLY A 91 -0.62 -10.95 2.83
CA GLY A 91 -1.57 -11.41 3.83
C GLY A 91 -1.71 -10.49 5.05
N PHE A 92 -2.66 -9.53 4.99
CA PHE A 92 -3.01 -8.66 6.12
C PHE A 92 -4.46 -8.18 6.03
N GLN A 93 -5.10 -8.07 7.19
CA GLN A 93 -6.41 -7.44 7.32
C GLN A 93 -6.35 -6.35 8.40
N GLY A 94 -6.68 -5.10 8.03
CA GLY A 94 -6.66 -3.96 8.95
C GLY A 94 -6.24 -2.65 8.27
N ASP A 95 -5.67 -1.74 9.04
CA ASP A 95 -5.17 -0.44 8.57
C ASP A 95 -3.67 -0.52 8.30
N LEU A 96 -3.28 -0.33 7.04
CA LEU A 96 -1.90 -0.42 6.57
C LEU A 96 -1.34 0.95 6.18
N SER A 97 -0.17 1.28 6.72
CA SER A 97 0.69 2.37 6.21
C SER A 97 2.03 1.79 5.77
N ALA A 98 2.32 1.83 4.46
CA ALA A 98 3.57 1.31 3.91
C ALA A 98 4.28 2.38 3.07
N SER A 99 5.56 2.62 3.35
CA SER A 99 6.32 3.67 2.67
C SER A 99 7.79 3.34 2.44
N THR A 100 8.31 3.81 1.31
CA THR A 100 9.74 3.81 1.03
C THR A 100 10.15 5.09 0.27
N SER A 101 11.42 5.46 0.34
CA SER A 101 11.91 6.56 -0.48
C SER A 101 12.36 6.09 -1.86
N SER A 102 13.08 4.98 -1.98
CA SER A 102 13.67 4.56 -3.26
C SER A 102 13.24 3.19 -3.79
N GLY A 103 12.65 2.36 -2.96
CA GLY A 103 12.20 1.02 -3.35
C GLY A 103 10.76 0.97 -3.85
N THR A 104 10.31 -0.21 -4.13
CA THR A 104 8.92 -0.54 -4.46
C THR A 104 8.11 -0.79 -3.19
N VAL A 105 6.89 -0.31 -3.15
CA VAL A 105 5.89 -0.76 -2.18
C VAL A 105 4.97 -1.77 -2.87
N ALA A 106 4.99 -3.02 -2.43
CA ALA A 106 4.15 -4.08 -2.99
C ALA A 106 3.33 -4.77 -1.90
N VAL A 107 2.02 -4.73 -2.05
CA VAL A 107 1.05 -5.28 -1.10
C VAL A 107 0.14 -6.27 -1.81
N LYS A 108 0.04 -7.49 -1.27
CA LYS A 108 -0.84 -8.54 -1.77
C LYS A 108 -1.67 -9.15 -0.65
N GLY A 109 -2.78 -9.80 -1.01
CA GLY A 109 -3.62 -10.50 -0.03
C GLY A 109 -4.18 -9.59 1.06
N PHE A 110 -4.42 -8.32 0.74
CA PHE A 110 -4.82 -7.28 1.69
C PHE A 110 -6.34 -7.13 1.78
N THR A 111 -6.83 -6.78 2.98
CA THR A 111 -8.23 -6.38 3.21
C THR A 111 -8.28 -5.21 4.19
N GLY A 112 -8.91 -4.08 3.80
CA GLY A 112 -9.16 -2.92 4.66
C GLY A 112 -8.70 -1.57 4.09
N THR A 113 -8.12 -0.72 4.95
CA THR A 113 -7.63 0.63 4.60
C THR A 113 -6.14 0.61 4.32
N CYS A 114 -5.68 1.21 3.22
CA CYS A 114 -4.25 1.32 2.97
C CYS A 114 -3.78 2.70 2.51
N GLU A 115 -2.64 3.12 3.05
CA GLU A 115 -1.86 4.26 2.63
C GLU A 115 -0.46 3.80 2.17
N LEU A 116 -0.19 3.94 0.87
CA LEU A 116 1.01 3.42 0.21
C LEU A 116 1.79 4.56 -0.43
N LYS A 117 3.07 4.69 -0.13
CA LYS A 117 3.91 5.78 -0.64
C LYS A 117 5.28 5.29 -1.09
N SER A 118 5.70 5.72 -2.29
CA SER A 118 7.10 5.69 -2.70
C SER A 118 7.50 7.06 -3.27
N SER A 119 8.79 7.42 -3.16
CA SER A 119 9.25 8.63 -3.85
C SER A 119 9.77 8.30 -5.25
N TYR A 120 10.57 7.25 -5.41
CA TYR A 120 11.20 6.91 -6.69
C TYR A 120 10.77 5.56 -7.29
N GLY A 121 10.29 4.64 -6.49
CA GLY A 121 9.85 3.32 -6.94
C GLY A 121 8.35 3.24 -7.23
N ASP A 122 7.95 2.09 -7.70
CA ASP A 122 6.55 1.78 -7.99
C ASP A 122 5.74 1.52 -6.71
N VAL A 123 4.44 1.73 -6.80
CA VAL A 123 3.46 1.32 -5.79
C VAL A 123 2.51 0.31 -6.42
N ARG A 124 2.43 -0.89 -5.84
CA ARG A 124 1.55 -1.97 -6.30
C ARG A 124 0.71 -2.49 -5.16
N ALA A 125 -0.59 -2.62 -5.36
CA ALA A 125 -1.50 -3.20 -4.38
C ALA A 125 -2.50 -4.14 -5.04
N GLU A 126 -2.74 -5.27 -4.39
CA GLU A 126 -3.77 -6.23 -4.77
C GLU A 126 -4.50 -6.73 -3.53
N GLY A 127 -5.82 -6.53 -3.46
CA GLY A 127 -6.60 -6.94 -2.31
C GLY A 127 -8.03 -6.43 -2.32
N ARG A 128 -8.74 -6.67 -1.23
CA ARG A 128 -10.06 -6.08 -0.95
C ARG A 128 -9.84 -4.75 -0.24
N ILE A 129 -10.25 -3.68 -0.87
CA ILE A 129 -9.88 -2.33 -0.45
C ILE A 129 -11.13 -1.55 -0.04
N ASP A 130 -11.12 -0.97 1.17
CA ASP A 130 -12.19 -0.12 1.68
C ASP A 130 -11.83 1.35 1.50
N ARG A 131 -10.59 1.75 1.80
CA ARG A 131 -10.03 3.08 1.57
C ARG A 131 -8.63 2.97 1.01
N LEU A 132 -8.28 3.85 0.09
CA LEU A 132 -7.00 3.80 -0.59
C LEU A 132 -6.37 5.17 -0.79
N GLN A 133 -5.12 5.30 -0.36
CA GLN A 133 -4.24 6.36 -0.81
C GLN A 133 -2.94 5.73 -1.32
N ALA A 134 -2.69 5.80 -2.62
CA ALA A 134 -1.50 5.25 -3.24
C ALA A 134 -0.77 6.34 -4.02
N ARG A 135 0.49 6.59 -3.70
CA ARG A 135 1.24 7.67 -4.32
C ARG A 135 2.68 7.27 -4.62
N SER A 136 3.13 7.64 -5.83
CA SER A 136 4.55 7.71 -6.14
C SER A 136 4.90 9.09 -6.74
N ASN A 137 6.13 9.57 -6.52
CA ASN A 137 6.55 10.78 -7.23
C ASN A 137 7.11 10.46 -8.62
N SER A 138 7.88 9.37 -8.77
CA SER A 138 8.52 9.04 -10.06
C SER A 138 8.17 7.66 -10.62
N GLY A 139 7.69 6.74 -9.80
CA GLY A 139 7.25 5.41 -10.24
C GLY A 139 5.79 5.35 -10.63
N SER A 140 5.38 4.23 -11.17
CA SER A 140 3.99 3.96 -11.50
C SER A 140 3.19 3.50 -10.27
N VAL A 141 1.90 3.79 -10.27
CA VAL A 141 0.95 3.32 -9.26
C VAL A 141 -0.02 2.34 -9.92
N ARG A 142 0.02 1.08 -9.50
CA ARG A 142 -0.85 0.02 -10.03
C ARG A 142 -1.63 -0.64 -8.91
N VAL A 143 -2.94 -0.60 -9.01
CA VAL A 143 -3.83 -1.17 -7.99
C VAL A 143 -4.84 -2.10 -8.64
N ARG A 144 -5.00 -3.27 -8.05
CA ARG A 144 -6.00 -4.26 -8.39
C ARG A 144 -6.93 -4.48 -7.20
N ALA A 145 -8.10 -3.85 -7.24
CA ALA A 145 -9.11 -4.02 -6.22
C ALA A 145 -9.93 -5.28 -6.49
N LEU A 146 -9.89 -6.27 -5.61
CA LEU A 146 -10.56 -7.55 -5.78
C LEU A 146 -12.05 -7.46 -5.44
N SER A 147 -12.82 -8.46 -5.88
CA SER A 147 -14.23 -8.61 -5.52
C SER A 147 -14.43 -8.60 -4.00
N GLY A 148 -15.43 -7.84 -3.53
CA GLY A 148 -15.65 -7.57 -2.11
C GLY A 148 -14.93 -6.32 -1.59
N SER A 149 -14.25 -5.55 -2.48
CA SER A 149 -13.83 -4.18 -2.16
C SER A 149 -15.04 -3.29 -1.99
N THR A 150 -14.99 -2.42 -0.98
CA THR A 150 -16.05 -1.44 -0.69
C THR A 150 -15.48 -0.03 -0.81
N LEU A 151 -16.30 0.94 -1.15
CA LEU A 151 -15.90 2.34 -1.13
C LEU A 151 -16.41 2.99 0.15
N GLU A 152 -15.86 2.60 1.30
CA GLU A 152 -16.17 3.26 2.58
C GLU A 152 -15.59 4.69 2.65
N GLY A 153 -14.54 4.95 1.88
CA GLY A 153 -13.94 6.26 1.72
C GLY A 153 -13.44 6.51 0.31
N ASP A 154 -12.97 7.73 0.06
CA ASP A 154 -12.41 8.10 -1.24
C ASP A 154 -11.11 7.33 -1.53
N TRP A 155 -10.93 6.94 -2.80
CA TRP A 155 -9.68 6.37 -3.28
C TRP A 155 -8.89 7.41 -4.06
N LYS A 156 -7.60 7.55 -3.74
CA LYS A 156 -6.70 8.47 -4.42
C LYS A 156 -5.44 7.76 -4.88
N LEU A 157 -5.26 7.72 -6.19
CA LEU A 157 -4.05 7.20 -6.81
C LEU A 157 -3.36 8.33 -7.56
N ALA A 158 -2.09 8.57 -7.24
CA ALA A 158 -1.35 9.67 -7.84
C ALA A 158 0.08 9.28 -8.19
N SER A 159 0.54 9.71 -9.37
CA SER A 159 1.94 9.69 -9.73
C SER A 159 2.40 11.07 -10.22
N GLY A 160 3.68 11.37 -10.04
CA GLY A 160 4.31 12.54 -10.67
C GLY A 160 4.69 12.23 -12.12
N TYR A 161 5.46 11.17 -12.36
CA TYR A 161 6.05 10.86 -13.68
C TYR A 161 5.72 9.46 -14.21
N GLY A 162 5.05 8.63 -13.46
CA GLY A 162 4.66 7.28 -13.89
C GLY A 162 3.19 7.15 -14.26
N ASP A 163 2.83 6.00 -14.75
CA ASP A 163 1.45 5.65 -15.07
C ASP A 163 0.64 5.39 -13.80
N VAL A 164 -0.66 5.66 -13.86
CA VAL A 164 -1.62 5.30 -12.82
C VAL A 164 -2.62 4.32 -13.42
N GLU A 165 -2.65 3.11 -12.87
CA GLU A 165 -3.53 2.04 -13.31
C GLU A 165 -4.39 1.53 -12.14
N LEU A 166 -5.70 1.48 -12.35
CA LEU A 166 -6.66 0.93 -11.42
C LEU A 166 -7.55 -0.09 -12.13
N MET A 167 -7.58 -1.31 -11.58
CA MET A 167 -8.54 -2.33 -11.95
C MET A 167 -9.55 -2.49 -10.82
N VAL A 168 -10.84 -2.28 -11.12
CA VAL A 168 -11.93 -2.40 -10.14
C VAL A 168 -12.78 -3.64 -10.41
N PRO A 169 -13.43 -4.22 -9.40
CA PRO A 169 -14.40 -5.27 -9.64
C PRO A 169 -15.62 -4.76 -10.39
N ALA A 170 -16.25 -5.63 -11.17
CA ALA A 170 -17.49 -5.31 -11.86
C ALA A 170 -18.59 -4.91 -10.87
N GLY A 171 -19.43 -3.94 -11.24
CA GLY A 171 -20.55 -3.48 -10.42
C GLY A 171 -20.22 -2.45 -9.33
N LEU A 172 -18.97 -2.04 -9.19
CA LEU A 172 -18.60 -0.96 -8.25
C LEU A 172 -19.10 0.38 -8.79
N SER A 173 -19.80 1.15 -7.93
CA SER A 173 -20.35 2.48 -8.26
C SER A 173 -19.56 3.58 -7.58
N PHE A 174 -19.18 4.66 -8.31
CA PHE A 174 -18.37 5.76 -7.80
C PHE A 174 -18.41 7.01 -8.65
N GLU A 175 -18.02 8.14 -8.07
CA GLU A 175 -17.69 9.35 -8.81
C GLU A 175 -16.22 9.28 -9.27
N LEU A 176 -15.99 9.46 -10.58
CA LEU A 176 -14.64 9.36 -11.17
C LEU A 176 -14.07 10.75 -11.45
N VAL A 177 -12.82 10.95 -11.04
CA VAL A 177 -11.96 12.04 -11.52
C VAL A 177 -10.66 11.42 -12.04
N ALA A 178 -10.48 11.42 -13.36
CA ALA A 178 -9.26 10.96 -14.00
C ALA A 178 -8.55 12.13 -14.69
N LYS A 179 -7.25 12.33 -14.43
CA LYS A 179 -6.51 13.47 -14.97
C LYS A 179 -5.05 13.10 -15.27
N THR A 180 -4.57 13.52 -16.43
CA THR A 180 -3.13 13.53 -16.77
C THR A 180 -2.71 14.92 -17.27
N GLY A 181 -1.47 15.30 -16.99
CA GLY A 181 -0.87 16.51 -17.55
C GLY A 181 -0.32 16.26 -18.96
N TYR A 182 0.50 15.20 -19.10
CA TYR A 182 1.13 14.76 -20.35
C TYR A 182 0.98 13.25 -20.47
N GLY A 183 0.01 12.80 -21.27
CA GLY A 183 -0.29 11.38 -21.46
C GLY A 183 -1.73 11.19 -21.95
N SER A 184 -2.21 9.97 -21.90
CA SER A 184 -3.54 9.56 -22.33
C SER A 184 -4.41 9.07 -21.19
N LEU A 185 -5.72 9.16 -21.35
CA LEU A 185 -6.71 8.52 -20.50
C LEU A 185 -7.30 7.32 -21.24
N ASP A 186 -7.17 6.13 -20.64
CA ASP A 186 -7.78 4.89 -21.09
C ASP A 186 -8.77 4.41 -20.03
N VAL A 187 -10.05 4.73 -20.22
CA VAL A 187 -11.11 4.40 -19.27
C VAL A 187 -12.06 3.40 -19.91
N GLN A 188 -12.00 2.17 -19.47
CA GLN A 188 -12.72 1.01 -20.02
C GLN A 188 -13.99 0.65 -19.21
N VAL A 189 -14.46 1.57 -18.39
CA VAL A 189 -15.73 1.44 -17.65
C VAL A 189 -16.77 2.40 -18.23
N PRO A 190 -18.07 2.07 -18.20
CA PRO A 190 -19.12 3.00 -18.61
C PRO A 190 -19.16 4.21 -17.69
N VAL A 191 -18.90 5.41 -18.22
CA VAL A 191 -18.92 6.67 -17.46
C VAL A 191 -20.03 7.57 -18.00
N THR A 192 -20.95 7.97 -17.13
CA THR A 192 -21.95 9.01 -17.41
C THR A 192 -21.36 10.37 -17.03
N VAL A 193 -21.21 11.26 -17.99
CA VAL A 193 -20.76 12.63 -17.76
C VAL A 193 -22.00 13.49 -17.54
N PRO A 194 -22.23 14.06 -16.34
CA PRO A 194 -23.39 14.89 -16.06
C PRO A 194 -23.32 16.23 -16.79
N ALA A 195 -24.45 16.92 -16.92
CA ALA A 195 -24.49 18.30 -17.46
C ALA A 195 -23.57 19.19 -16.60
N GLY A 196 -22.58 19.83 -17.24
CA GLY A 196 -21.52 20.58 -16.54
C GLY A 196 -20.30 19.75 -16.13
N GLY A 197 -20.31 18.46 -16.33
CA GLY A 197 -19.13 17.59 -16.19
C GLY A 197 -18.09 17.89 -17.27
N PHE A 198 -16.84 17.53 -17.02
CA PHE A 198 -15.73 17.84 -17.90
C PHE A 198 -15.17 16.58 -18.57
N LYS A 199 -15.04 16.60 -19.89
CA LYS A 199 -14.40 15.55 -20.66
C LYS A 199 -13.53 16.13 -21.76
N ASN A 200 -12.26 15.84 -21.74
CA ASN A 200 -11.34 16.05 -22.86
C ASN A 200 -10.29 14.93 -22.86
N GLU A 201 -9.28 15.03 -23.73
CA GLU A 201 -8.22 14.03 -23.87
C GLU A 201 -7.37 13.79 -22.60
N ARG A 202 -7.38 14.73 -21.66
CA ARG A 202 -6.53 14.73 -20.46
C ARG A 202 -7.29 14.81 -19.14
N LYS A 203 -8.60 14.98 -19.18
CA LYS A 203 -9.43 15.06 -17.98
C LYS A 203 -10.80 14.45 -18.25
N LEU A 204 -11.23 13.59 -17.34
CA LEU A 204 -12.57 13.01 -17.34
C LEU A 204 -13.14 13.10 -15.91
N GLU A 205 -14.29 13.74 -15.79
CA GLU A 205 -15.10 13.78 -14.57
C GLU A 205 -16.47 13.20 -14.89
N GLY A 206 -16.91 12.22 -14.12
CA GLY A 206 -18.20 11.57 -14.37
C GLY A 206 -18.53 10.57 -13.30
N ARG A 207 -19.61 9.82 -13.56
CA ARG A 207 -20.17 8.83 -12.65
C ARG A 207 -20.12 7.46 -13.29
N VAL A 208 -19.73 6.47 -12.49
CA VAL A 208 -19.80 5.05 -12.81
C VAL A 208 -20.92 4.44 -11.97
N GLY A 209 -21.87 3.75 -12.60
CA GLY A 209 -23.06 3.22 -11.93
C GLY A 209 -23.88 4.32 -11.26
N ASP A 210 -24.30 4.08 -10.02
CA ASP A 210 -25.12 5.00 -9.23
C ASP A 210 -24.32 6.17 -8.62
N GLY A 211 -22.97 6.18 -8.79
CA GLY A 211 -22.09 7.15 -8.16
C GLY A 211 -21.73 6.77 -6.71
N GLY A 212 -21.41 7.76 -5.89
CA GLY A 212 -21.06 7.53 -4.48
C GLY A 212 -19.76 8.20 -4.06
N LYS A 213 -18.85 7.46 -3.42
CA LYS A 213 -17.53 7.96 -3.04
C LYS A 213 -16.68 8.22 -4.28
N ARG A 214 -15.65 9.04 -4.10
CA ARG A 214 -14.80 9.46 -5.21
C ARG A 214 -13.61 8.54 -5.41
N ILE A 215 -13.34 8.22 -6.68
CA ILE A 215 -12.07 7.67 -7.13
C ILE A 215 -11.35 8.75 -7.95
N GLU A 216 -10.16 9.14 -7.48
CA GLU A 216 -9.31 10.13 -8.11
C GLU A 216 -8.03 9.47 -8.61
N LEU A 217 -7.82 9.54 -9.95
CA LEU A 217 -6.64 9.00 -10.63
C LEU A 217 -5.90 10.16 -11.29
N THR A 218 -4.68 10.46 -10.84
CA THR A 218 -3.95 11.62 -11.33
C THR A 218 -2.49 11.31 -11.63
N THR A 219 -1.99 11.81 -12.75
CA THR A 219 -0.56 11.85 -13.03
C THR A 219 -0.17 13.16 -13.70
N SER A 220 1.06 13.63 -13.48
CA SER A 220 1.57 14.78 -14.19
C SER A 220 2.12 14.40 -15.57
N SER A 221 2.85 13.27 -15.66
CA SER A 221 3.48 12.80 -16.92
C SER A 221 3.41 11.27 -16.99
N GLY A 222 2.32 10.77 -17.47
CA GLY A 222 2.06 9.35 -17.64
C GLY A 222 0.63 9.12 -18.09
N ASN A 223 0.28 7.89 -18.29
CA ASN A 223 -1.06 7.50 -18.70
C ASN A 223 -1.91 7.14 -17.47
N VAL A 224 -3.20 7.39 -17.57
CA VAL A 224 -4.17 6.92 -16.57
C VAL A 224 -5.00 5.83 -17.21
N ARG A 225 -5.03 4.65 -16.59
CA ARG A 225 -5.85 3.53 -17.02
C ARG A 225 -6.82 3.12 -15.92
N LEU A 226 -8.09 2.98 -16.27
CA LEU A 226 -9.14 2.44 -15.42
C LEU A 226 -9.85 1.31 -16.16
N GLY A 227 -9.82 0.12 -15.60
CA GLY A 227 -10.46 -1.07 -16.17
C GLY A 227 -11.28 -1.84 -15.14
N THR A 228 -12.06 -2.80 -15.63
CA THR A 228 -12.74 -3.80 -14.78
C THR A 228 -11.97 -5.11 -14.79
N GLN A 229 -11.99 -5.80 -13.67
CA GLN A 229 -11.56 -7.20 -13.65
C GLN A 229 -12.64 -8.08 -14.27
N PRO A 230 -12.23 -9.14 -14.96
CA PRO A 230 -13.17 -10.12 -15.47
C PRO A 230 -13.89 -10.86 -14.34
#